data_924b6bc338263a59749328aa4ce98e43
#
_entry.id   924b6bc338263a59749328aa4ce98e43
#
_cell.length_a   1.000
_cell.length_b   1.000
_cell.length_c   1.000
_cell.angle_alpha   90.00
_cell.angle_beta   90.00
_cell.angle_gamma   90.00
#
_symmetry.space_group_name_H-M   'P 1'
#
loop_
_entity.id
_entity.type
_entity.pdbx_description
1 polymer ?
#
loop_
_entity_poly.entity_id
_entity_poly.type
_entity_poly.pdbx_seq_one_letter_code
_entity_poly.pdbx_strand_id
1 'polypeptide(L)'
;KAIPTSFMEQGMRAQKTFCEDGAFLNSLKGVWLEKLSSSNTPQFERLAIFWLNHFSVNFNMYKQKHAFFQHLKFVRQNANKNYLGYLKGIIKDPAMITYLNNEKSYAQNPNENLAREFLELFSLGQGHYQENDIKNLARHISGNSINFVTEKFHKYNYKTSTENYSAFGKKYKNDKEFFEILRAHPSFGEFIAKKFYKEYVELDEPSKEDLAYLVTYFKNSNFEIPEMLRATLYLKKFWEKKLSLIKSPLELFYGTARTLNYSGLDNNHISLIDNMEESGQRLFNPPNIAGWPNGKEWLGGQKLEKSILNGECKLQWK
;
A
#
# COMPACT_ATOMS: atom_id res chain seq x y z
N LYS A 1 -14.22 5.75 -11.87
CA LYS A 1 -14.99 4.60 -12.37
C LYS A 1 -14.29 3.33 -11.92
N ALA A 2 -15.05 2.30 -11.49
CA ALA A 2 -14.48 1.01 -11.15
C ALA A 2 -13.75 0.42 -12.37
N ILE A 3 -12.69 -0.36 -12.14
CA ILE A 3 -12.08 -1.17 -13.21
C ILE A 3 -13.21 -2.02 -13.81
N PRO A 4 -13.42 -2.03 -15.13
CA PRO A 4 -14.50 -2.81 -15.73
C PRO A 4 -14.37 -4.27 -15.30
N THR A 5 -15.43 -4.83 -14.74
CA THR A 5 -15.49 -6.24 -14.33
C THR A 5 -15.15 -7.19 -15.47
N SER A 6 -15.51 -6.81 -16.72
CA SER A 6 -15.21 -7.57 -17.93
C SER A 6 -13.70 -7.77 -18.19
N PHE A 7 -12.86 -6.78 -17.91
CA PHE A 7 -11.41 -6.89 -18.12
C PHE A 7 -10.77 -7.78 -17.04
N MET A 8 -11.31 -7.72 -15.83
CA MET A 8 -10.89 -8.54 -14.70
C MET A 8 -11.35 -9.99 -14.86
N GLU A 9 -12.55 -10.20 -15.40
CA GLU A 9 -13.06 -11.52 -15.74
C GLU A 9 -12.30 -12.15 -16.91
N GLN A 10 -11.84 -11.37 -17.87
CA GLN A 10 -10.97 -11.85 -18.96
C GLN A 10 -9.61 -12.31 -18.44
N GLY A 11 -8.98 -11.57 -17.51
CA GLY A 11 -7.75 -12.00 -16.83
C GLY A 11 -7.97 -13.29 -16.02
N MET A 12 -9.11 -13.44 -15.35
CA MET A 12 -9.45 -14.65 -14.60
C MET A 12 -9.88 -15.83 -15.48
N ARG A 13 -10.48 -15.59 -16.65
CA ARG A 13 -10.79 -16.66 -17.63
C ARG A 13 -9.54 -17.19 -18.31
N ALA A 14 -8.54 -16.35 -18.55
CA ALA A 14 -7.21 -16.77 -19.01
C ALA A 14 -6.49 -17.66 -17.97
N GLN A 15 -6.82 -17.54 -16.68
CA GLN A 15 -6.29 -18.36 -15.59
C GLN A 15 -6.74 -19.85 -15.67
N LYS A 16 -7.86 -20.15 -16.32
CA LYS A 16 -8.31 -21.54 -16.58
C LYS A 16 -7.55 -22.24 -17.69
N THR A 17 -6.79 -21.50 -18.49
CA THR A 17 -6.04 -22.03 -19.62
C THR A 17 -4.58 -21.60 -19.49
N PHE A 18 -3.73 -22.41 -18.87
CA PHE A 18 -2.26 -22.42 -18.95
C PHE A 18 -1.60 -21.05 -19.24
N CYS A 19 -1.73 -20.04 -18.39
CA CYS A 19 -0.85 -18.90 -18.45
C CYS A 19 0.21 -19.03 -17.37
N GLU A 20 1.46 -19.04 -17.77
CA GLU A 20 2.62 -18.87 -16.92
C GLU A 20 2.38 -17.65 -16.01
N ASP A 21 2.77 -17.75 -14.75
CA ASP A 21 2.61 -16.69 -13.73
C ASP A 21 3.09 -15.32 -14.22
N GLY A 22 4.09 -15.29 -15.12
CA GLY A 22 4.63 -14.09 -15.74
C GLY A 22 3.65 -13.37 -16.69
N ALA A 23 2.90 -14.11 -17.50
CA ALA A 23 1.92 -13.50 -18.43
C ALA A 23 0.76 -12.82 -17.66
N PHE A 24 0.28 -13.46 -16.61
CA PHE A 24 -0.74 -12.87 -15.73
C PHE A 24 -0.23 -11.59 -15.05
N LEU A 25 0.96 -11.63 -14.49
CA LEU A 25 1.57 -10.47 -13.81
C LEU A 25 1.78 -9.31 -14.80
N ASN A 26 2.28 -9.56 -15.99
CA ASN A 26 2.50 -8.53 -17.01
C ASN A 26 1.18 -7.91 -17.50
N SER A 27 0.14 -8.72 -17.69
CA SER A 27 -1.20 -8.20 -18.00
C SER A 27 -1.73 -7.29 -16.89
N LEU A 28 -1.54 -7.68 -15.63
CA LEU A 28 -1.97 -6.88 -14.48
C LEU A 28 -1.19 -5.57 -14.37
N LYS A 29 0.13 -5.59 -14.61
CA LYS A 29 0.97 -4.39 -14.67
C LYS A 29 0.52 -3.47 -15.80
N GLY A 30 0.25 -4.01 -17.00
CA GLY A 30 -0.24 -3.23 -18.14
C GLY A 30 -1.53 -2.48 -17.83
N VAL A 31 -2.53 -3.17 -17.27
CA VAL A 31 -3.80 -2.53 -16.84
C VAL A 31 -3.58 -1.42 -15.82
N TRP A 32 -2.66 -1.62 -14.88
CA TRP A 32 -2.38 -0.60 -13.87
C TRP A 32 -1.67 0.62 -14.47
N LEU A 33 -0.69 0.42 -15.34
CA LEU A 33 0.02 1.49 -16.06
C LEU A 33 -0.94 2.28 -16.96
N GLU A 34 -1.83 1.61 -17.67
CA GLU A 34 -2.89 2.27 -18.46
C GLU A 34 -3.74 3.17 -17.57
N LYS A 35 -4.18 2.69 -16.41
CA LYS A 35 -4.94 3.50 -15.45
C LYS A 35 -4.16 4.73 -14.96
N LEU A 36 -2.90 4.57 -14.63
CA LEU A 36 -2.05 5.67 -14.20
C LEU A 36 -1.87 6.73 -15.30
N SER A 37 -1.73 6.29 -16.55
CA SER A 37 -1.45 7.16 -17.69
C SER A 37 -2.70 7.87 -18.22
N SER A 38 -3.86 7.20 -18.26
CA SER A 38 -5.07 7.68 -18.95
C SER A 38 -6.21 8.13 -18.02
N SER A 39 -6.08 7.94 -16.70
CA SER A 39 -7.15 8.27 -15.76
C SER A 39 -7.48 9.76 -15.74
N ASN A 40 -8.76 10.10 -15.73
CA ASN A 40 -9.26 11.46 -15.52
C ASN A 40 -9.14 11.91 -14.04
N THR A 41 -8.71 11.01 -13.14
CA THR A 41 -8.52 11.27 -11.72
C THR A 41 -7.09 10.90 -11.30
N PRO A 42 -6.05 11.59 -11.81
CA PRO A 42 -4.65 11.22 -11.58
C PRO A 42 -4.26 11.24 -10.10
N GLN A 43 -4.83 12.16 -9.34
CA GLN A 43 -4.57 12.25 -7.90
C GLN A 43 -5.09 11.03 -7.14
N PHE A 44 -6.22 10.48 -7.56
CA PHE A 44 -6.74 9.23 -6.98
C PHE A 44 -5.82 8.05 -7.29
N GLU A 45 -5.30 7.96 -8.51
CA GLU A 45 -4.38 6.88 -8.89
C GLU A 45 -3.03 7.00 -8.15
N ARG A 46 -2.50 8.23 -7.98
CA ARG A 46 -1.32 8.48 -7.16
C ARG A 46 -1.54 8.03 -5.71
N LEU A 47 -2.68 8.36 -5.14
CA LEU A 47 -3.05 7.94 -3.79
C LEU A 47 -3.18 6.41 -3.68
N ALA A 48 -3.70 5.74 -4.71
CA ALA A 48 -3.76 4.29 -4.76
C ALA A 48 -2.36 3.64 -4.79
N ILE A 49 -1.40 4.22 -5.52
CA ILE A 49 0.01 3.79 -5.52
C ILE A 49 0.67 4.02 -4.15
N PHE A 50 0.43 5.16 -3.53
CA PHE A 50 0.91 5.43 -2.17
C PHE A 50 0.46 4.33 -1.19
N TRP A 51 -0.82 3.96 -1.21
CA TRP A 51 -1.35 2.92 -0.35
C TRP A 51 -0.87 1.52 -0.74
N LEU A 52 -0.65 1.25 -2.01
CA LEU A 52 -0.06 0.00 -2.47
C LEU A 52 1.38 -0.16 -1.95
N ASN A 53 2.11 0.94 -1.86
CA ASN A 53 3.43 0.96 -1.24
C ASN A 53 3.37 0.84 0.29
N HIS A 54 2.35 1.44 0.92
CA HIS A 54 2.15 1.41 2.37
C HIS A 54 1.69 0.04 2.88
N PHE A 55 0.77 -0.64 2.17
CA PHE A 55 0.29 -1.99 2.46
C PHE A 55 0.90 -3.00 1.51
N SER A 56 2.20 -3.04 1.50
CA SER A 56 2.99 -3.73 0.51
C SER A 56 2.90 -5.25 0.64
N VAL A 57 2.70 -5.93 -0.47
CA VAL A 57 2.76 -7.39 -0.61
C VAL A 57 3.55 -7.74 -1.87
N ASN A 58 4.28 -8.87 -1.86
CA ASN A 58 5.11 -9.27 -2.99
C ASN A 58 4.45 -10.43 -3.75
N PHE A 59 4.09 -10.19 -5.03
CA PHE A 59 3.42 -11.17 -5.87
C PHE A 59 4.16 -12.51 -5.99
N ASN A 60 5.48 -12.48 -6.09
CA ASN A 60 6.28 -13.70 -6.25
C ASN A 60 6.25 -14.61 -5.02
N MET A 61 5.83 -14.10 -3.87
CA MET A 61 5.69 -14.87 -2.63
C MET A 61 4.37 -15.65 -2.55
N TYR A 62 3.47 -15.48 -3.56
CA TYR A 62 2.14 -16.06 -3.52
C TYR A 62 1.93 -17.22 -4.49
N LYS A 63 1.28 -18.26 -3.97
CA LYS A 63 0.61 -19.29 -4.77
C LYS A 63 -0.84 -18.88 -5.09
N GLN A 64 -1.47 -18.09 -4.21
CA GLN A 64 -2.87 -17.65 -4.29
C GLN A 64 -3.01 -16.36 -5.08
N LYS A 65 -3.05 -16.47 -6.39
CA LYS A 65 -3.12 -15.31 -7.32
C LYS A 65 -4.39 -14.50 -7.17
N HIS A 66 -5.51 -15.15 -6.85
CA HIS A 66 -6.77 -14.46 -6.64
C HIS A 66 -6.76 -13.60 -5.37
N ALA A 67 -6.16 -14.09 -4.28
CA ALA A 67 -6.00 -13.32 -3.05
C ALA A 67 -5.18 -12.05 -3.30
N PHE A 68 -4.07 -12.15 -4.05
CA PHE A 68 -3.28 -10.99 -4.43
C PHE A 68 -4.08 -9.97 -5.25
N PHE A 69 -4.85 -10.43 -6.22
CA PHE A 69 -5.71 -9.56 -7.02
C PHE A 69 -6.79 -8.86 -6.17
N GLN A 70 -7.41 -9.58 -5.22
CA GLN A 70 -8.36 -8.98 -4.29
C GLN A 70 -7.69 -7.91 -3.41
N HIS A 71 -6.45 -8.10 -3.00
CA HIS A 71 -5.65 -7.10 -2.28
C HIS A 71 -5.51 -5.81 -3.11
N LEU A 72 -5.05 -5.90 -4.36
CA LEU A 72 -4.91 -4.74 -5.24
C LEU A 72 -6.24 -3.98 -5.40
N LYS A 73 -7.32 -4.72 -5.58
CA LYS A 73 -8.66 -4.16 -5.68
C LYS A 73 -9.08 -3.46 -4.38
N PHE A 74 -8.85 -4.11 -3.24
CA PHE A 74 -9.16 -3.58 -1.92
C PHE A 74 -8.37 -2.29 -1.64
N VAL A 75 -7.06 -2.31 -1.89
CA VAL A 75 -6.18 -1.15 -1.72
C VAL A 75 -6.68 0.03 -2.56
N ARG A 76 -6.93 -0.18 -3.85
CA ARG A 76 -7.40 0.88 -4.72
C ARG A 76 -8.80 1.39 -4.35
N GLN A 77 -9.75 0.51 -4.01
CA GLN A 77 -11.12 0.90 -3.67
C GLN A 77 -11.23 1.71 -2.36
N ASN A 78 -10.26 1.59 -1.47
CA ASN A 78 -10.23 2.27 -0.19
C ASN A 78 -9.25 3.47 -0.16
N ALA A 79 -8.56 3.74 -1.27
CA ALA A 79 -7.50 4.75 -1.34
C ALA A 79 -7.90 6.15 -0.85
N ASN A 80 -9.16 6.54 -1.04
CA ASN A 80 -9.70 7.84 -0.64
C ASN A 80 -10.87 7.71 0.37
N LYS A 81 -10.84 6.69 1.23
CA LYS A 81 -11.87 6.48 2.25
C LYS A 81 -11.32 6.71 3.65
N ASN A 82 -11.99 6.16 4.64
CA ASN A 82 -11.60 6.27 6.04
C ASN A 82 -10.40 5.38 6.37
N TYR A 83 -9.37 5.94 6.99
CA TYR A 83 -8.14 5.22 7.32
C TYR A 83 -8.34 4.10 8.34
N LEU A 84 -9.16 4.34 9.37
CA LEU A 84 -9.46 3.30 10.36
C LEU A 84 -10.21 2.11 9.74
N GLY A 85 -11.14 2.40 8.82
CA GLY A 85 -11.83 1.38 8.01
C GLY A 85 -10.86 0.59 7.13
N TYR A 86 -9.86 1.29 6.58
CA TYR A 86 -8.81 0.65 5.79
C TYR A 86 -8.01 -0.36 6.62
N LEU A 87 -7.53 0.04 7.80
CA LEU A 87 -6.80 -0.85 8.71
C LEU A 87 -7.62 -2.06 9.17
N LYS A 88 -8.93 -1.87 9.42
CA LYS A 88 -9.86 -2.98 9.72
C LYS A 88 -9.95 -4.01 8.60
N GLY A 89 -9.80 -3.57 7.36
CA GLY A 89 -9.75 -4.47 6.21
C GLY A 89 -8.40 -5.17 6.06
N ILE A 90 -7.29 -4.49 6.29
CA ILE A 90 -5.92 -5.04 6.15
C ILE A 90 -5.68 -6.24 7.05
N ILE A 91 -6.11 -6.24 8.30
CA ILE A 91 -5.96 -7.40 9.19
C ILE A 91 -6.79 -8.62 8.78
N LYS A 92 -7.69 -8.45 7.81
CA LYS A 92 -8.55 -9.49 7.22
C LYS A 92 -8.26 -9.71 5.74
N ASP A 93 -7.28 -9.03 5.21
CA ASP A 93 -6.89 -9.16 3.80
C ASP A 93 -6.21 -10.51 3.56
N PRO A 94 -6.73 -11.36 2.64
CA PRO A 94 -6.18 -12.68 2.41
C PRO A 94 -4.73 -12.69 1.97
N ALA A 95 -4.32 -11.73 1.15
CA ALA A 95 -2.94 -11.62 0.70
C ALA A 95 -2.03 -11.22 1.86
N MET A 96 -2.39 -10.22 2.66
CA MET A 96 -1.61 -9.80 3.81
C MET A 96 -1.48 -10.92 4.86
N ILE A 97 -2.57 -11.64 5.15
CA ILE A 97 -2.58 -12.80 6.05
C ILE A 97 -1.57 -13.87 5.59
N THR A 98 -1.57 -14.21 4.30
CA THR A 98 -0.66 -15.21 3.73
C THR A 98 0.77 -14.70 3.68
N TYR A 99 0.97 -13.44 3.30
CA TYR A 99 2.31 -12.84 3.19
C TYR A 99 3.05 -12.82 4.53
N LEU A 100 2.32 -12.58 5.62
CA LEU A 100 2.87 -12.52 6.97
C LEU A 100 2.65 -13.80 7.78
N ASN A 101 2.26 -14.90 7.11
CA ASN A 101 2.06 -16.22 7.69
C ASN A 101 1.05 -16.28 8.87
N ASN A 102 0.08 -15.36 8.91
CA ASN A 102 -0.92 -15.35 9.97
C ASN A 102 -1.89 -16.54 9.87
N GLU A 103 -2.04 -17.16 8.69
CA GLU A 103 -2.83 -18.38 8.50
C GLU A 103 -2.30 -19.56 9.35
N LYS A 104 -1.03 -19.50 9.77
CA LYS A 104 -0.38 -20.47 10.66
C LYS A 104 -0.46 -20.07 12.15
N SER A 105 -1.10 -18.96 12.48
CA SER A 105 -1.20 -18.42 13.83
C SER A 105 -2.28 -19.14 14.64
N TYR A 106 -1.93 -19.59 15.85
CA TYR A 106 -2.82 -20.17 16.84
C TYR A 106 -2.71 -19.40 18.15
N ALA A 107 -3.79 -19.28 18.92
CA ALA A 107 -3.79 -18.53 20.18
C ALA A 107 -2.75 -19.03 21.20
N GLN A 108 -2.43 -20.33 21.19
CA GLN A 108 -1.42 -20.96 22.07
C GLN A 108 0.01 -20.70 21.60
N ASN A 109 0.19 -20.47 20.28
CA ASN A 109 1.48 -20.15 19.66
C ASN A 109 1.23 -19.11 18.55
N PRO A 110 0.96 -17.86 18.89
CA PRO A 110 0.63 -16.83 17.94
C PRO A 110 1.82 -16.43 17.08
N ASN A 111 1.59 -16.30 15.78
CA ASN A 111 2.57 -15.68 14.89
C ASN A 111 2.47 -14.15 15.02
N GLU A 112 3.55 -13.51 15.39
CA GLU A 112 3.59 -12.08 15.70
C GLU A 112 3.77 -11.18 14.45
N ASN A 113 4.15 -11.74 13.30
CA ASN A 113 4.55 -10.94 12.14
C ASN A 113 3.47 -9.95 11.72
N LEU A 114 2.23 -10.39 11.47
CA LEU A 114 1.16 -9.50 11.07
C LEU A 114 0.85 -8.44 12.15
N ALA A 115 0.88 -8.80 13.43
CA ALA A 115 0.64 -7.87 14.52
C ALA A 115 1.75 -6.83 14.63
N ARG A 116 3.01 -7.23 14.48
CA ARG A 116 4.18 -6.35 14.50
C ARG A 116 4.12 -5.35 13.36
N GLU A 117 3.98 -5.82 12.13
CA GLU A 117 3.91 -4.95 10.96
C GLU A 117 2.70 -4.03 10.99
N PHE A 118 1.57 -4.51 11.53
CA PHE A 118 0.38 -3.70 11.71
C PHE A 118 0.62 -2.49 12.64
N LEU A 119 1.31 -2.70 13.75
CA LEU A 119 1.64 -1.61 14.67
C LEU A 119 2.78 -0.73 14.14
N GLU A 120 3.82 -1.33 13.58
CA GLU A 120 5.04 -0.65 13.18
C GLU A 120 4.93 0.05 11.82
N LEU A 121 4.51 -0.67 10.79
CA LEU A 121 4.53 -0.14 9.42
C LEU A 121 3.19 0.44 8.98
N PHE A 122 2.08 -0.04 9.56
CA PHE A 122 0.76 0.33 9.06
C PHE A 122 0.02 1.34 9.93
N SER A 123 0.32 1.50 11.24
CA SER A 123 -0.54 2.33 12.09
C SER A 123 0.14 3.34 13.01
N LEU A 124 1.19 2.97 13.74
CA LEU A 124 1.77 3.82 14.79
C LEU A 124 3.21 4.27 14.51
N GLY A 125 3.98 3.46 13.80
CA GLY A 125 5.41 3.64 13.64
C GLY A 125 6.23 2.99 14.76
N GLN A 126 7.51 2.79 14.49
CA GLN A 126 8.45 2.15 15.41
C GLN A 126 8.57 2.92 16.73
N GLY A 127 8.66 2.18 17.84
CA GLY A 127 8.88 2.75 19.18
C GLY A 127 7.62 3.27 19.90
N HIS A 128 6.44 3.14 19.28
CA HIS A 128 5.17 3.61 19.85
C HIS A 128 4.28 2.50 20.42
N TYR A 129 4.84 1.32 20.65
CA TYR A 129 4.18 0.14 21.21
C TYR A 129 5.17 -0.67 22.04
N GLN A 130 4.66 -1.56 22.88
CA GLN A 130 5.45 -2.49 23.67
C GLN A 130 5.36 -3.90 23.08
N GLU A 131 6.34 -4.75 23.36
CA GLU A 131 6.33 -6.14 22.90
C GLU A 131 5.08 -6.92 23.34
N ASN A 132 4.55 -6.56 24.52
CA ASN A 132 3.30 -7.13 25.01
C ASN A 132 2.08 -6.72 24.20
N ASP A 133 2.08 -5.52 23.59
CA ASP A 133 1.00 -5.07 22.68
C ASP A 133 0.98 -5.92 21.41
N ILE A 134 2.16 -6.23 20.87
CA ILE A 134 2.30 -7.14 19.71
C ILE A 134 1.77 -8.53 20.05
N LYS A 135 2.20 -9.12 21.17
CA LYS A 135 1.78 -10.46 21.60
C LYS A 135 0.26 -10.56 21.79
N ASN A 136 -0.33 -9.56 22.42
CA ASN A 136 -1.78 -9.52 22.62
C ASN A 136 -2.53 -9.34 21.30
N LEU A 137 -2.07 -8.47 20.40
CA LEU A 137 -2.67 -8.31 19.08
C LEU A 137 -2.52 -9.59 18.25
N ALA A 138 -1.34 -10.23 18.26
CA ALA A 138 -1.11 -11.50 17.56
C ALA A 138 -2.07 -12.59 18.04
N ARG A 139 -2.29 -12.70 19.36
CA ARG A 139 -3.23 -13.62 19.96
C ARG A 139 -4.69 -13.27 19.59
N HIS A 140 -5.03 -11.99 19.55
CA HIS A 140 -6.36 -11.50 19.14
C HIS A 140 -6.70 -11.84 17.69
N ILE A 141 -5.73 -11.63 16.77
CA ILE A 141 -5.91 -11.91 15.34
C ILE A 141 -5.59 -13.34 14.95
N SER A 142 -5.20 -14.19 15.91
CA SER A 142 -5.06 -15.62 15.65
C SER A 142 -6.41 -16.19 15.17
N GLY A 143 -6.34 -17.15 14.24
CA GLY A 143 -7.54 -17.66 13.56
C GLY A 143 -8.00 -16.83 12.36
N ASN A 144 -7.56 -15.57 12.19
CA ASN A 144 -7.69 -14.86 10.93
C ASN A 144 -6.85 -15.60 9.89
N SER A 145 -7.49 -16.13 8.88
CA SER A 145 -6.87 -17.04 7.91
C SER A 145 -7.55 -16.90 6.55
N ILE A 146 -7.23 -17.80 5.66
CA ILE A 146 -7.82 -17.86 4.34
C ILE A 146 -8.42 -19.24 4.09
N ASN A 147 -9.52 -19.30 3.38
CA ASN A 147 -9.97 -20.53 2.76
C ASN A 147 -9.17 -20.74 1.47
N PHE A 148 -8.30 -21.75 1.44
CA PHE A 148 -7.37 -21.99 0.32
C PHE A 148 -8.05 -22.41 -0.99
N VAL A 149 -9.33 -22.80 -0.97
CA VAL A 149 -10.10 -23.13 -2.18
C VAL A 149 -10.70 -21.89 -2.81
N THR A 150 -11.27 -21.00 -1.98
CA THR A 150 -11.91 -19.77 -2.46
C THR A 150 -10.99 -18.55 -2.43
N GLU A 151 -9.85 -18.68 -1.80
CA GLU A 151 -8.86 -17.62 -1.53
C GLU A 151 -9.43 -16.37 -0.83
N LYS A 152 -10.53 -16.58 -0.05
CA LYS A 152 -11.19 -15.53 0.72
C LYS A 152 -10.85 -15.62 2.20
N PHE A 153 -10.98 -14.50 2.89
CA PHE A 153 -10.86 -14.44 4.34
C PHE A 153 -11.76 -15.47 5.01
N HIS A 154 -11.20 -16.17 5.98
CA HIS A 154 -11.92 -17.11 6.84
C HIS A 154 -11.36 -17.05 8.26
N LYS A 155 -12.23 -17.02 9.27
CA LYS A 155 -11.81 -17.09 10.67
C LYS A 155 -12.05 -18.49 11.22
N TYR A 156 -10.98 -19.15 11.62
CA TYR A 156 -11.06 -20.49 12.25
C TYR A 156 -11.17 -20.34 13.76
N ASN A 157 -12.36 -20.58 14.31
CA ASN A 157 -12.65 -20.41 15.75
C ASN A 157 -11.77 -21.29 16.65
N TYR A 158 -11.40 -22.49 16.21
CA TYR A 158 -10.53 -23.39 16.98
C TYR A 158 -9.08 -22.86 17.15
N LYS A 159 -8.69 -21.85 16.39
CA LYS A 159 -7.39 -21.17 16.49
C LYS A 159 -7.42 -19.94 17.39
N THR A 160 -8.60 -19.49 17.80
CA THR A 160 -8.77 -18.23 18.54
C THR A 160 -8.66 -18.46 20.06
N SER A 161 -8.35 -17.38 20.78
CA SER A 161 -8.45 -17.33 22.25
C SER A 161 -9.76 -16.66 22.65
N THR A 162 -10.26 -17.03 23.82
CA THR A 162 -11.41 -16.39 24.48
C THR A 162 -10.98 -15.42 25.59
N GLU A 163 -9.68 -15.23 25.77
CA GLU A 163 -9.13 -14.35 26.82
C GLU A 163 -9.37 -12.87 26.53
N ASN A 164 -9.28 -12.06 27.56
CA ASN A 164 -9.20 -10.60 27.43
C ASN A 164 -7.78 -10.23 26.99
N TYR A 165 -7.68 -9.32 26.03
CA TYR A 165 -6.42 -8.78 25.54
C TYR A 165 -6.16 -7.39 26.12
N SER A 166 -4.95 -6.90 25.98
CA SER A 166 -4.61 -5.50 26.30
C SER A 166 -3.77 -4.89 25.20
N ALA A 167 -3.98 -3.62 24.95
CA ALA A 167 -3.13 -2.80 24.10
C ALA A 167 -2.96 -1.41 24.72
N PHE A 168 -1.73 -0.92 24.78
CA PHE A 168 -1.39 0.41 25.31
C PHE A 168 -1.98 0.66 26.70
N GLY A 169 -1.91 -0.36 27.58
CA GLY A 169 -2.42 -0.34 28.94
C GLY A 169 -3.96 -0.46 29.10
N LYS A 170 -4.71 -0.64 28.01
CA LYS A 170 -6.18 -0.76 28.03
C LYS A 170 -6.63 -2.15 27.61
N LYS A 171 -7.66 -2.69 28.28
CA LYS A 171 -8.25 -4.00 27.97
C LYS A 171 -9.21 -3.91 26.80
N TYR A 172 -9.29 -4.98 25.98
CA TYR A 172 -10.26 -5.13 24.90
C TYR A 172 -10.62 -6.61 24.67
N LYS A 173 -11.76 -6.86 24.04
CA LYS A 173 -12.30 -8.21 23.79
C LYS A 173 -12.55 -8.49 22.30
N ASN A 174 -12.68 -7.45 21.48
CA ASN A 174 -13.06 -7.57 20.07
C ASN A 174 -12.41 -6.49 19.21
N ASP A 175 -12.52 -6.65 17.89
CA ASP A 175 -11.97 -5.70 16.91
C ASP A 175 -12.41 -4.26 17.20
N LYS A 176 -13.71 -4.04 17.49
CA LYS A 176 -14.25 -2.69 17.70
C LYS A 176 -13.52 -1.98 18.85
N GLU A 177 -13.41 -2.65 19.99
CA GLU A 177 -12.73 -2.08 21.17
C GLU A 177 -11.22 -1.85 20.89
N PHE A 178 -10.55 -2.79 20.25
CA PHE A 178 -9.14 -2.62 19.83
C PHE A 178 -8.96 -1.38 18.96
N PHE A 179 -9.79 -1.21 17.94
CA PHE A 179 -9.68 -0.07 17.03
C PHE A 179 -10.05 1.27 17.70
N GLU A 180 -10.93 1.29 18.70
CA GLU A 180 -11.18 2.49 19.50
C GLU A 180 -9.96 2.86 20.38
N ILE A 181 -9.27 1.86 20.92
CA ILE A 181 -8.02 2.08 21.67
C ILE A 181 -6.92 2.58 20.75
N LEU A 182 -6.75 1.96 19.57
CA LEU A 182 -5.76 2.32 18.56
C LEU A 182 -5.94 3.77 18.07
N ARG A 183 -7.18 4.15 17.69
CA ARG A 183 -7.45 5.51 17.21
C ARG A 183 -7.23 6.60 18.25
N ALA A 184 -7.34 6.26 19.53
CA ALA A 184 -7.08 7.18 20.63
C ALA A 184 -5.59 7.30 20.95
N HIS A 185 -4.73 6.48 20.37
CA HIS A 185 -3.28 6.54 20.59
C HIS A 185 -2.70 7.83 19.98
N PRO A 186 -1.84 8.59 20.69
CA PRO A 186 -1.29 9.85 20.20
C PRO A 186 -0.63 9.73 18.83
N SER A 187 0.17 8.69 18.62
CA SER A 187 0.94 8.47 17.38
C SER A 187 0.08 8.01 16.19
N PHE A 188 -1.18 7.62 16.38
CA PHE A 188 -2.00 7.08 15.30
C PHE A 188 -2.22 8.07 14.15
N GLY A 189 -2.60 9.30 14.44
CA GLY A 189 -2.75 10.33 13.42
C GLY A 189 -1.41 10.90 12.95
N GLU A 190 -0.41 10.95 13.84
CA GLU A 190 0.91 11.50 13.57
C GLU A 190 1.68 10.67 12.55
N PHE A 191 1.63 9.36 12.64
CA PHE A 191 2.30 8.44 11.73
C PHE A 191 1.91 8.68 10.27
N ILE A 192 0.61 8.76 10.00
CA ILE A 192 0.11 8.99 8.64
C ILE A 192 0.32 10.42 8.19
N ALA A 193 0.20 11.41 9.09
CA ALA A 193 0.49 12.80 8.76
C ALA A 193 1.93 13.00 8.27
N LYS A 194 2.91 12.38 8.93
CA LYS A 194 4.32 12.39 8.48
C LYS A 194 4.49 11.73 7.11
N LYS A 195 3.82 10.59 6.85
CA LYS A 195 3.88 9.92 5.56
C LYS A 195 3.28 10.78 4.44
N PHE A 196 2.13 11.41 4.67
CA PHE A 196 1.53 12.33 3.69
C PHE A 196 2.40 13.56 3.45
N TYR A 197 3.01 14.12 4.49
CA TYR A 197 3.93 15.23 4.33
C TYR A 197 5.12 14.87 3.44
N LYS A 198 5.76 13.72 3.69
CA LYS A 198 6.88 13.23 2.89
C LYS A 198 6.49 12.86 1.46
N GLU A 199 5.28 12.43 1.23
CA GLU A 199 4.78 12.07 -0.11
C GLU A 199 4.44 13.30 -0.96
N TYR A 200 3.94 14.38 -0.33
CA TYR A 200 3.36 15.50 -1.07
C TYR A 200 4.09 16.83 -0.90
N VAL A 201 4.83 17.03 0.18
CA VAL A 201 5.44 18.34 0.49
C VAL A 201 6.96 18.31 0.33
N GLU A 202 7.67 17.55 1.18
CA GLU A 202 9.12 17.41 1.13
C GLU A 202 9.60 16.18 1.89
N LEU A 203 10.84 15.74 1.63
CA LEU A 203 11.42 14.54 2.23
C LEU A 203 11.84 14.71 3.69
N ASP A 204 12.04 15.95 4.13
CA ASP A 204 12.40 16.27 5.52
C ASP A 204 11.21 16.07 6.47
N GLU A 205 11.47 16.05 7.77
CA GLU A 205 10.40 15.98 8.77
C GLU A 205 9.58 17.28 8.78
N PRO A 206 8.24 17.19 8.96
CA PRO A 206 7.41 18.38 9.11
C PRO A 206 7.81 19.20 10.34
N SER A 207 7.62 20.51 10.29
CA SER A 207 7.70 21.36 11.48
C SER A 207 6.70 20.89 12.55
N LYS A 208 6.93 21.24 13.81
CA LYS A 208 5.98 20.90 14.89
C LYS A 208 4.60 21.49 14.63
N GLU A 209 4.55 22.69 14.07
CA GLU A 209 3.33 23.43 13.73
C GLU A 209 2.57 22.74 12.59
N ASP A 210 3.26 22.39 11.49
CA ASP A 210 2.67 21.69 10.35
C ASP A 210 2.15 20.31 10.77
N LEU A 211 2.93 19.58 11.57
CA LEU A 211 2.52 18.27 12.06
C LEU A 211 1.29 18.37 12.96
N ALA A 212 1.28 19.31 13.89
CA ALA A 212 0.14 19.54 14.80
C ALA A 212 -1.14 19.91 14.02
N TYR A 213 -1.00 20.76 12.98
CA TYR A 213 -2.09 21.12 12.08
C TYR A 213 -2.65 19.88 11.36
N LEU A 214 -1.79 19.09 10.71
CA LEU A 214 -2.19 17.90 9.97
C LEU A 214 -2.89 16.87 10.88
N VAL A 215 -2.31 16.61 12.05
CA VAL A 215 -2.86 15.65 13.02
C VAL A 215 -4.21 16.10 13.54
N THR A 216 -4.36 17.39 13.86
CA THR A 216 -5.62 17.94 14.37
C THR A 216 -6.71 17.87 13.30
N TYR A 217 -6.39 18.26 12.07
CA TYR A 217 -7.34 18.21 10.96
C TYR A 217 -7.80 16.78 10.67
N PHE A 218 -6.86 15.83 10.66
CA PHE A 218 -7.16 14.42 10.41
C PHE A 218 -8.02 13.79 11.52
N LYS A 219 -7.72 14.08 12.78
CA LYS A 219 -8.54 13.61 13.91
C LYS A 219 -9.95 14.18 13.86
N ASN A 220 -10.09 15.48 13.60
CA ASN A 220 -11.38 16.15 13.51
C ASN A 220 -12.26 15.62 12.36
N SER A 221 -11.65 15.17 11.27
CA SER A 221 -12.33 14.51 10.16
C SER A 221 -12.68 13.04 10.43
N ASN A 222 -12.45 12.53 11.64
CA ASN A 222 -12.57 11.12 11.97
C ASN A 222 -11.70 10.21 11.07
N PHE A 223 -10.50 10.68 10.73
CA PHE A 223 -9.49 9.97 9.93
C PHE A 223 -9.90 9.71 8.46
N GLU A 224 -10.61 10.66 7.86
CA GLU A 224 -10.92 10.62 6.43
C GLU A 224 -9.69 10.97 5.59
N ILE A 225 -9.27 10.06 4.69
CA ILE A 225 -8.09 10.24 3.84
C ILE A 225 -8.19 11.47 2.92
N PRO A 226 -9.34 11.77 2.29
CA PRO A 226 -9.49 13.00 1.51
C PRO A 226 -9.21 14.28 2.30
N GLU A 227 -9.57 14.29 3.58
CA GLU A 227 -9.35 15.44 4.44
C GLU A 227 -7.88 15.57 4.85
N MET A 228 -7.16 14.45 5.06
CA MET A 228 -5.71 14.48 5.25
C MET A 228 -5.01 15.05 3.99
N LEU A 229 -5.40 14.61 2.81
CA LEU A 229 -4.87 15.13 1.55
C LEU A 229 -5.16 16.63 1.43
N ARG A 230 -6.40 17.06 1.71
CA ARG A 230 -6.79 18.48 1.69
C ARG A 230 -5.94 19.31 2.65
N ALA A 231 -5.79 18.87 3.89
CA ALA A 231 -4.95 19.54 4.88
C ALA A 231 -3.50 19.68 4.40
N THR A 232 -2.95 18.63 3.79
CA THR A 232 -1.59 18.64 3.23
C THR A 232 -1.45 19.69 2.13
N LEU A 233 -2.44 19.81 1.25
CA LEU A 233 -2.45 20.82 0.17
C LEU A 233 -2.66 22.25 0.69
N TYR A 234 -3.18 22.44 1.89
CA TYR A 234 -3.33 23.77 2.52
C TYR A 234 -2.07 24.23 3.26
N LEU A 235 -1.08 23.36 3.44
CA LEU A 235 0.19 23.80 4.02
C LEU A 235 0.85 24.85 3.12
N LYS A 236 1.28 25.97 3.72
CA LYS A 236 2.02 27.02 3.01
C LYS A 236 3.25 26.45 2.32
N LYS A 237 3.95 25.56 2.98
CA LYS A 237 5.17 24.92 2.51
C LYS A 237 4.97 24.07 1.25
N PHE A 238 3.78 23.50 1.02
CA PHE A 238 3.44 22.81 -0.23
C PHE A 238 3.58 23.73 -1.46
N TRP A 239 3.21 25.01 -1.33
CA TRP A 239 3.26 25.99 -2.42
C TRP A 239 4.61 26.70 -2.55
N GLU A 240 5.36 26.81 -1.46
CA GLU A 240 6.66 27.49 -1.43
C GLU A 240 7.81 26.60 -1.94
N LYS A 241 7.75 25.31 -1.68
CA LYS A 241 8.79 24.35 -2.08
C LYS A 241 8.58 23.86 -3.50
N LYS A 242 9.47 24.28 -4.40
CA LYS A 242 9.51 23.79 -5.78
C LYS A 242 10.59 22.74 -5.90
N LEU A 243 10.29 21.63 -6.62
CA LEU A 243 11.24 20.56 -6.98
C LEU A 243 11.92 19.89 -5.77
N SER A 244 11.22 19.77 -4.65
CA SER A 244 11.76 19.12 -3.44
C SER A 244 11.54 17.59 -3.41
N LEU A 245 10.59 17.09 -4.21
CA LEU A 245 10.27 15.67 -4.27
C LEU A 245 10.98 14.99 -5.44
N ILE A 246 11.48 13.79 -5.19
CA ILE A 246 12.13 12.95 -6.20
C ILE A 246 11.10 11.89 -6.64
N LYS A 247 10.80 11.89 -7.92
CA LYS A 247 9.88 10.91 -8.50
C LYS A 247 10.47 9.52 -8.47
N SER A 248 9.67 8.54 -8.10
CA SER A 248 10.00 7.13 -8.32
C SER A 248 10.05 6.80 -9.82
N PRO A 249 10.70 5.71 -10.25
CA PRO A 249 10.65 5.27 -11.64
C PRO A 249 9.24 5.16 -12.19
N LEU A 250 8.30 4.60 -11.42
CA LEU A 250 6.89 4.51 -11.81
C LEU A 250 6.27 5.90 -12.04
N GLU A 251 6.48 6.85 -11.11
CA GLU A 251 5.96 8.21 -11.25
C GLU A 251 6.58 8.96 -12.43
N LEU A 252 7.84 8.73 -12.71
CA LEU A 252 8.52 9.30 -13.87
C LEU A 252 7.88 8.80 -15.16
N PHE A 253 7.67 7.48 -15.29
CA PHE A 253 7.10 6.87 -16.49
C PHE A 253 5.67 7.32 -16.76
N TYR A 254 4.76 7.13 -15.82
CA TYR A 254 3.35 7.50 -16.09
C TYR A 254 3.16 9.02 -16.18
N GLY A 255 3.96 9.79 -15.44
CA GLY A 255 3.94 11.25 -15.50
C GLY A 255 4.36 11.76 -16.85
N THR A 256 5.44 11.19 -17.43
CA THR A 256 5.89 11.50 -18.79
C THR A 256 4.85 11.09 -19.84
N ALA A 257 4.33 9.87 -19.75
CA ALA A 257 3.27 9.39 -20.66
C ALA A 257 2.05 10.33 -20.67
N ARG A 258 1.61 10.77 -19.49
CA ARG A 258 0.51 11.75 -19.38
C ARG A 258 0.83 13.09 -20.01
N THR A 259 2.02 13.64 -19.75
CA THR A 259 2.44 14.95 -20.25
C THR A 259 2.52 14.97 -21.77
N LEU A 260 2.96 13.86 -22.37
CA LEU A 260 3.08 13.70 -23.82
C LEU A 260 1.82 13.18 -24.50
N ASN A 261 0.72 12.97 -23.76
CA ASN A 261 -0.50 12.32 -24.27
C ASN A 261 -0.20 10.99 -24.98
N TYR A 262 0.77 10.25 -24.47
CA TYR A 262 1.21 8.99 -25.05
C TYR A 262 0.16 7.90 -24.83
N SER A 263 -0.48 7.47 -25.90
CA SER A 263 -1.51 6.42 -25.92
C SER A 263 -0.99 5.05 -26.35
N GLY A 264 0.30 4.94 -26.67
CA GLY A 264 0.93 3.74 -27.21
C GLY A 264 1.26 2.65 -26.19
N LEU A 265 0.57 2.63 -25.03
CA LEU A 265 0.73 1.57 -24.04
C LEU A 265 0.19 0.21 -24.51
N ASP A 266 -0.60 0.18 -25.58
CA ASP A 266 -1.30 -1.00 -26.04
C ASP A 266 -0.36 -2.12 -26.54
N ASN A 267 0.78 -1.79 -27.17
CA ASN A 267 1.70 -2.76 -27.74
C ASN A 267 3.13 -2.74 -27.15
N ASN A 268 3.49 -1.67 -26.41
CA ASN A 268 4.85 -1.47 -25.88
C ASN A 268 4.93 -1.44 -24.35
N HIS A 269 3.83 -1.74 -23.64
CA HIS A 269 3.84 -1.71 -22.17
C HIS A 269 4.85 -2.68 -21.54
N ILE A 270 5.17 -3.81 -22.22
CA ILE A 270 6.18 -4.77 -21.75
C ILE A 270 7.55 -4.09 -21.66
N SER A 271 7.97 -3.37 -22.69
CA SER A 271 9.26 -2.68 -22.66
C SER A 271 9.32 -1.53 -21.64
N LEU A 272 8.19 -0.88 -21.36
CA LEU A 272 8.09 0.12 -20.29
C LEU A 272 8.18 -0.52 -18.90
N ILE A 273 7.53 -1.67 -18.72
CA ILE A 273 7.63 -2.47 -17.50
C ILE A 273 9.08 -2.88 -17.26
N ASP A 274 9.76 -3.41 -18.28
CA ASP A 274 11.14 -3.87 -18.20
C ASP A 274 12.06 -2.71 -17.80
N ASN A 275 11.93 -1.54 -18.42
CA ASN A 275 12.74 -0.36 -18.09
C ASN A 275 12.50 0.13 -16.64
N MET A 276 11.26 0.13 -16.19
CA MET A 276 10.92 0.49 -14.81
C MET A 276 11.53 -0.51 -13.82
N GLU A 277 11.50 -1.80 -14.14
CA GLU A 277 12.10 -2.87 -13.33
C GLU A 277 13.63 -2.78 -13.31
N GLU A 278 14.26 -2.47 -14.43
CA GLU A 278 15.69 -2.20 -14.53
C GLU A 278 16.10 -0.96 -13.72
N SER A 279 15.23 0.05 -13.64
CA SER A 279 15.40 1.22 -12.78
C SER A 279 15.19 0.92 -11.29
N GLY A 280 14.88 -0.34 -10.94
CA GLY A 280 14.80 -0.85 -9.57
C GLY A 280 13.41 -0.87 -8.95
N GLN A 281 12.36 -0.42 -9.66
CA GLN A 281 10.99 -0.47 -9.16
C GLN A 281 10.18 -1.57 -9.89
N ARG A 282 10.18 -2.77 -9.33
CA ARG A 282 9.40 -3.90 -9.84
C ARG A 282 7.97 -3.81 -9.36
N LEU A 283 7.06 -3.35 -10.21
CA LEU A 283 5.65 -3.20 -9.85
C LEU A 283 5.08 -4.54 -9.35
N PHE A 284 4.40 -4.50 -8.20
CA PHE A 284 3.87 -5.64 -7.44
C PHE A 284 4.89 -6.60 -6.83
N ASN A 285 6.19 -6.28 -6.93
CA ASN A 285 7.26 -7.03 -6.30
C ASN A 285 8.19 -6.10 -5.49
N PRO A 286 7.68 -5.47 -4.42
CA PRO A 286 8.51 -4.66 -3.54
C PRO A 286 9.61 -5.50 -2.89
N PRO A 287 10.74 -4.89 -2.50
CA PRO A 287 11.86 -5.62 -1.91
C PRO A 287 11.53 -6.27 -0.57
N ASN A 288 10.63 -5.67 0.19
CA ASN A 288 10.18 -6.17 1.50
C ASN A 288 8.80 -5.60 1.86
N ILE A 289 8.31 -5.89 3.06
CA ILE A 289 7.01 -5.44 3.58
C ILE A 289 6.93 -3.92 3.78
N ALA A 290 8.05 -3.22 3.96
CA ALA A 290 8.07 -1.76 4.08
C ALA A 290 7.86 -1.05 2.73
N GLY A 291 7.84 -1.80 1.62
CA GLY A 291 7.59 -1.29 0.29
C GLY A 291 8.86 -0.90 -0.48
N TRP A 292 8.67 -0.08 -1.51
CA TRP A 292 9.78 0.51 -2.27
C TRP A 292 10.37 1.71 -1.54
N PRO A 293 11.65 2.00 -1.79
CA PRO A 293 12.29 3.18 -1.24
C PRO A 293 11.62 4.48 -1.72
N ASN A 294 11.90 5.57 -1.01
CA ASN A 294 11.41 6.90 -1.34
C ASN A 294 12.55 7.91 -1.49
N GLY A 295 12.28 8.99 -2.23
CA GLY A 295 13.14 10.15 -2.30
C GLY A 295 14.54 9.85 -2.79
N LYS A 296 15.56 10.25 -2.04
CA LYS A 296 16.99 10.20 -2.46
C LYS A 296 17.51 8.79 -2.75
N GLU A 297 16.87 7.75 -2.24
CA GLU A 297 17.25 6.36 -2.50
C GLU A 297 17.09 5.97 -3.99
N TRP A 298 16.25 6.70 -4.74
CA TRP A 298 16.11 6.54 -6.18
C TRP A 298 17.27 7.15 -6.99
N LEU A 299 18.10 7.99 -6.36
CA LEU A 299 19.27 8.66 -6.99
C LEU A 299 20.56 7.84 -6.90
N GLY A 300 20.51 6.62 -6.39
CA GLY A 300 21.70 5.75 -6.28
C GLY A 300 22.24 5.32 -7.65
N GLY A 301 23.48 5.68 -7.95
CA GLY A 301 24.36 5.34 -9.07
C GLY A 301 23.71 4.67 -10.29
N GLN A 302 23.78 3.35 -10.39
CA GLN A 302 23.25 2.58 -11.52
C GLN A 302 21.75 2.76 -11.78
N LYS A 303 20.95 3.08 -10.77
CA LYS A 303 19.50 3.30 -10.92
C LYS A 303 19.20 4.60 -11.65
N LEU A 304 19.94 5.66 -11.33
CA LEU A 304 19.77 6.97 -11.98
C LEU A 304 20.28 6.94 -13.42
N GLU A 305 21.44 6.33 -13.66
CA GLU A 305 22.02 6.17 -14.98
C GLU A 305 21.08 5.40 -15.91
N LYS A 306 20.54 4.27 -15.47
CA LYS A 306 19.55 3.49 -16.22
C LYS A 306 18.25 4.26 -16.46
N SER A 307 17.78 5.05 -15.50
CA SER A 307 16.56 5.86 -15.67
C SER A 307 16.76 6.95 -16.72
N ILE A 308 17.94 7.59 -16.76
CA ILE A 308 18.29 8.62 -17.76
C ILE A 308 18.47 7.98 -19.12
N LEU A 309 19.31 6.95 -19.24
CA LEU A 309 19.60 6.27 -20.50
C LEU A 309 18.36 5.63 -21.12
N ASN A 310 17.48 5.04 -20.33
CA ASN A 310 16.23 4.46 -20.81
C ASN A 310 15.21 5.54 -21.21
N GLY A 311 15.23 6.72 -20.60
CA GLY A 311 14.46 7.89 -21.03
C GLY A 311 14.94 8.49 -22.34
N GLU A 312 16.27 8.55 -22.56
CA GLU A 312 16.85 9.10 -23.78
C GLU A 312 16.76 8.14 -24.97
N CYS A 313 16.95 6.84 -24.77
CA CYS A 313 17.04 5.88 -25.87
C CYS A 313 15.69 5.52 -26.53
N LYS A 314 14.55 5.81 -25.90
CA LYS A 314 13.22 5.42 -26.42
C LYS A 314 12.34 6.59 -26.86
N LEU A 315 12.80 7.80 -26.69
CA LEU A 315 12.24 9.00 -27.34
C LEU A 315 12.86 9.23 -28.73
N GLN A 316 13.29 8.18 -29.44
CA GLN A 316 13.55 8.31 -30.88
C GLN A 316 12.22 8.55 -31.59
N TRP A 317 12.00 9.79 -31.89
CA TRP A 317 10.89 10.30 -32.70
C TRP A 317 10.89 9.63 -34.07
N LYS A 318 9.83 8.93 -34.38
CA LYS A 318 9.43 8.68 -35.77
C LYS A 318 8.38 9.71 -36.17
#